data_9317863cdff33df7447ce49c1e3db0f3
#
_entry.id   9317863cdff33df7447ce49c1e3db0f3
#
_cell.length_a   1.000
_cell.length_b   1.000
_cell.length_c   1.000
_cell.angle_alpha   90.00
_cell.angle_beta   90.00
_cell.angle_gamma   90.00
#
_symmetry.space_group_name_H-M   'P 1'
#
loop_
_entity.id
_entity.type
_entity.pdbx_description
1 polymer ?
#
loop_
_entity_poly.entity_id
_entity_poly.type
_entity_poly.pdbx_seq_one_letter_code
_entity_poly.pdbx_strand_id
1 'polypeptide(L)'
;MSDLNLREQTVLDCIPAGHENAISLRRLALVVSLDDRLIREIIYRLVVERGLPIGSSTVSEGGGYFLIENEEDLKVAIRHLKPRAKAIFRRTRALERIAREKFSRQIKLGLVE
;
A
#
# COMPACT_ATOMS: atom_id res chain seq x y z
N MET A 1 -20.86 12.29 -5.25
CA MET A 1 -21.31 11.05 -5.47
C MET A 1 -20.25 10.04 -5.68
N SER A 2 -20.34 9.02 -5.03
CA SER A 2 -19.27 8.06 -4.96
C SER A 2 -19.53 6.88 -5.89
N ASP A 3 -18.49 6.42 -6.56
CA ASP A 3 -18.56 5.19 -7.33
C ASP A 3 -18.15 3.99 -6.51
N LEU A 4 -18.02 4.18 -5.21
CA LEU A 4 -17.57 3.12 -4.33
C LEU A 4 -18.65 2.08 -4.14
N ASN A 5 -18.24 0.80 -4.13
CA ASN A 5 -19.18 -0.23 -3.76
C ASN A 5 -19.34 -0.24 -2.24
N LEU A 6 -20.28 -1.05 -1.75
CA LEU A 6 -20.60 -1.04 -0.33
C LEU A 6 -19.38 -1.41 0.53
N ARG A 7 -18.61 -2.38 0.09
CA ARG A 7 -17.45 -2.83 0.85
C ARG A 7 -16.38 -1.74 0.92
N GLU A 8 -16.13 -1.08 -0.19
CA GLU A 8 -15.17 0.03 -0.24
C GLU A 8 -15.62 1.16 0.68
N GLN A 9 -16.90 1.48 0.65
CA GLN A 9 -17.43 2.55 1.48
C GLN A 9 -17.30 2.21 2.96
N THR A 10 -17.59 0.95 3.32
CA THR A 10 -17.48 0.51 4.70
C THR A 10 -16.05 0.65 5.21
N VAL A 11 -15.07 0.24 4.40
CA VAL A 11 -13.68 0.38 4.79
C VAL A 11 -13.30 1.85 4.94
N LEU A 12 -13.66 2.66 3.96
CA LEU A 12 -13.35 4.09 4.00
C LEU A 12 -13.93 4.76 5.24
N ASP A 13 -15.16 4.42 5.58
CA ASP A 13 -15.83 5.03 6.73
C ASP A 13 -15.16 4.74 8.06
N CYS A 14 -14.33 3.69 8.11
CA CYS A 14 -13.64 3.31 9.34
C CYS A 14 -12.22 3.85 9.42
N ILE A 15 -11.77 4.60 8.42
CA ILE A 15 -10.42 5.14 8.43
C ILE A 15 -10.44 6.54 9.03
N PRO A 16 -9.73 6.74 10.15
CA PRO A 16 -9.76 8.05 10.81
C PRO A 16 -8.90 9.08 10.09
N ALA A 17 -9.16 10.32 10.39
CA ALA A 17 -8.40 11.42 9.83
C ALA A 17 -7.12 11.66 10.63
N GLY A 18 -6.03 11.95 9.92
CA GLY A 18 -4.77 12.33 10.55
C GLY A 18 -3.91 11.15 10.93
N HIS A 19 -2.61 11.28 10.67
CA HIS A 19 -1.67 10.19 10.94
C HIS A 19 -1.58 9.83 12.42
N GLU A 20 -1.93 10.77 13.30
CA GLU A 20 -1.89 10.53 14.74
C GLU A 20 -2.99 9.61 15.21
N ASN A 21 -4.03 9.47 14.42
CA ASN A 21 -5.18 8.65 14.76
C ASN A 21 -5.28 7.38 13.94
N ALA A 22 -4.21 6.99 13.29
CA ALA A 22 -4.22 5.86 12.36
C ALA A 22 -4.79 4.60 12.97
N ILE A 23 -5.52 3.83 12.16
CA ILE A 23 -6.09 2.56 12.59
C ILE A 23 -5.24 1.43 12.01
N SER A 24 -4.85 0.49 12.86
CA SER A 24 -4.02 -0.62 12.38
C SER A 24 -4.80 -1.51 11.42
N LEU A 25 -4.06 -2.20 10.55
CA LEU A 25 -4.68 -3.15 9.63
C LEU A 25 -5.48 -4.19 10.38
N ARG A 26 -4.91 -4.71 11.47
CA ARG A 26 -5.58 -5.73 12.24
C ARG A 26 -6.90 -5.25 12.82
N ARG A 27 -6.89 -4.05 13.39
CA ARG A 27 -8.11 -3.51 13.98
C ARG A 27 -9.15 -3.22 12.91
N LEU A 28 -8.71 -2.66 11.78
CA LEU A 28 -9.62 -2.38 10.67
C LEU A 28 -10.26 -3.67 10.18
N ALA A 29 -9.47 -4.72 10.02
CA ALA A 29 -9.97 -6.02 9.58
C ALA A 29 -11.03 -6.56 10.53
N LEU A 30 -10.79 -6.41 11.84
CA LEU A 30 -11.76 -6.85 12.83
C LEU A 30 -13.05 -6.06 12.77
N VAL A 31 -12.93 -4.74 12.63
CA VAL A 31 -14.11 -3.87 12.62
C VAL A 31 -15.00 -4.13 11.42
N VAL A 32 -14.40 -4.32 10.24
CA VAL A 32 -15.18 -4.51 9.03
C VAL A 32 -15.39 -5.98 8.67
N SER A 33 -14.81 -6.90 9.43
CA SER A 33 -14.96 -8.35 9.24
C SER A 33 -14.48 -8.81 7.87
N LEU A 34 -13.31 -8.31 7.47
CA LEU A 34 -12.65 -8.72 6.23
C LEU A 34 -11.23 -9.13 6.57
N ASP A 35 -10.63 -10.00 5.74
CA ASP A 35 -9.26 -10.40 6.02
C ASP A 35 -8.27 -9.33 5.59
N ASP A 36 -7.04 -9.47 6.08
CA ASP A 36 -5.99 -8.48 5.88
C ASP A 36 -5.70 -8.24 4.40
N ARG A 37 -5.66 -9.32 3.64
CA ARG A 37 -5.32 -9.21 2.22
C ARG A 37 -6.38 -8.38 1.48
N LEU A 38 -7.64 -8.66 1.76
CA LEU A 38 -8.72 -7.95 1.11
C LEU A 38 -8.71 -6.47 1.49
N ILE A 39 -8.41 -6.17 2.76
CA ILE A 39 -8.29 -4.79 3.20
C ILE A 39 -7.21 -4.08 2.40
N ARG A 40 -6.04 -4.70 2.26
CA ARG A 40 -4.95 -4.09 1.50
C ARG A 40 -5.34 -3.83 0.05
N GLU A 41 -6.05 -4.75 -0.57
CA GLU A 41 -6.50 -4.58 -1.94
C GLU A 41 -7.51 -3.44 -2.06
N ILE A 42 -8.42 -3.35 -1.11
CA ILE A 42 -9.41 -2.29 -1.11
C ILE A 42 -8.73 -0.93 -0.94
N ILE A 43 -7.81 -0.82 0.01
CA ILE A 43 -7.08 0.43 0.22
C ILE A 43 -6.32 0.83 -1.05
N TYR A 44 -5.66 -0.14 -1.68
CA TYR A 44 -4.94 0.14 -2.92
C TYR A 44 -5.88 0.73 -3.97
N ARG A 45 -7.04 0.12 -4.16
CA ARG A 45 -8.00 0.62 -5.15
C ARG A 45 -8.52 2.01 -4.78
N LEU A 46 -8.79 2.23 -3.50
CA LEU A 46 -9.29 3.53 -3.06
C LEU A 46 -8.30 4.64 -3.39
N VAL A 47 -7.01 4.37 -3.20
CA VAL A 47 -6.00 5.38 -3.47
C VAL A 47 -5.72 5.51 -4.94
N VAL A 48 -5.43 4.39 -5.60
CA VAL A 48 -4.91 4.43 -6.98
C VAL A 48 -6.04 4.63 -7.99
N GLU A 49 -7.16 3.96 -7.79
CA GLU A 49 -8.23 4.01 -8.78
C GLU A 49 -9.28 5.06 -8.47
N ARG A 50 -9.52 5.33 -7.19
CA ARG A 50 -10.54 6.30 -6.79
C ARG A 50 -9.97 7.66 -6.39
N GLY A 51 -8.64 7.74 -6.24
CA GLY A 51 -7.99 9.01 -5.93
C GLY A 51 -8.21 9.52 -4.51
N LEU A 52 -8.48 8.62 -3.56
CA LEU A 52 -8.74 9.03 -2.19
C LEU A 52 -7.44 9.14 -1.40
N PRO A 53 -7.30 10.18 -0.57
CA PRO A 53 -6.03 10.44 0.13
C PRO A 53 -5.90 9.60 1.40
N ILE A 54 -5.54 8.34 1.24
CA ILE A 54 -5.34 7.44 2.36
C ILE A 54 -3.85 7.14 2.47
N GLY A 55 -3.28 7.43 3.64
CA GLY A 55 -1.88 7.13 3.91
C GLY A 55 -1.75 5.97 4.86
N SER A 56 -0.54 5.49 5.01
CA SER A 56 -0.25 4.48 6.00
C SER A 56 1.12 4.76 6.62
N SER A 57 1.30 4.26 7.84
CA SER A 57 2.58 4.31 8.50
C SER A 57 2.81 3.00 9.21
N THR A 58 4.08 2.71 9.49
CA THR A 58 4.45 1.47 10.15
C THR A 58 5.11 1.72 11.49
N VAL A 59 4.86 2.89 12.07
CA VAL A 59 5.37 3.18 13.40
C VAL A 59 4.80 2.15 14.36
N SER A 60 5.65 1.62 15.24
CA SER A 60 5.25 0.53 16.13
C SER A 60 4.06 0.90 17.01
N GLU A 61 3.93 2.18 17.36
CA GLU A 61 2.80 2.65 18.14
C GLU A 61 1.98 3.59 17.28
N GLY A 62 0.72 3.23 17.06
CA GLY A 62 -0.16 4.07 16.28
C GLY A 62 0.01 3.97 14.78
N GLY A 63 0.74 2.95 14.31
CA GLY A 63 0.85 2.73 12.88
C GLY A 63 -0.45 2.24 12.28
N GLY A 64 -0.64 2.45 10.99
CA GLY A 64 -1.83 2.00 10.30
C GLY A 64 -2.28 2.98 9.24
N TYR A 65 -3.56 2.94 8.92
CA TYR A 65 -4.15 3.76 7.87
C TYR A 65 -4.81 5.01 8.42
N PHE A 66 -4.77 6.07 7.63
CA PHE A 66 -5.37 7.35 8.03
C PHE A 66 -5.72 8.16 6.79
N LEU A 67 -6.71 9.05 6.94
CA LEU A 67 -7.02 9.99 5.88
C LEU A 67 -6.04 11.16 5.97
N ILE A 68 -5.45 11.51 4.83
CA ILE A 68 -4.50 12.61 4.76
C ILE A 68 -5.28 13.92 4.71
N GLU A 69 -5.04 14.80 5.69
CA GLU A 69 -5.75 16.06 5.77
C GLU A 69 -4.86 17.29 5.66
N ASN A 70 -3.56 17.10 5.70
CA ASN A 70 -2.63 18.22 5.62
C ASN A 70 -1.28 17.75 5.10
N GLU A 71 -0.37 18.69 4.93
CA GLU A 71 0.95 18.37 4.40
C GLU A 71 1.75 17.44 5.30
N GLU A 72 1.57 17.58 6.60
CA GLU A 72 2.30 16.72 7.53
C GLU A 72 1.88 15.27 7.37
N ASP A 73 0.57 15.05 7.24
CA ASP A 73 0.05 13.69 6.98
C ASP A 73 0.63 13.12 5.70
N LEU A 74 0.68 13.95 4.66
CA LEU A 74 1.21 13.51 3.37
C LEU A 74 2.68 13.13 3.50
N LYS A 75 3.45 13.93 4.24
CA LYS A 75 4.87 13.63 4.43
C LYS A 75 5.07 12.31 5.15
N VAL A 76 4.25 12.05 6.15
CA VAL A 76 4.32 10.78 6.88
C VAL A 76 4.07 9.61 5.93
N ALA A 77 3.02 9.71 5.12
CA ALA A 77 2.68 8.63 4.20
C ALA A 77 3.78 8.37 3.19
N ILE A 78 4.32 9.43 2.59
CA ILE A 78 5.36 9.29 1.57
C ILE A 78 6.67 8.82 2.18
N ARG A 79 7.00 9.31 3.37
CA ARG A 79 8.23 8.92 4.06
C ARG A 79 8.30 7.41 4.26
N HIS A 80 7.16 6.76 4.44
CA HIS A 80 7.13 5.32 4.60
C HIS A 80 7.21 4.57 3.28
N LEU A 81 6.62 5.12 2.24
CA LEU A 81 6.56 4.42 0.96
C LEU A 81 7.86 4.47 0.17
N LYS A 82 8.51 5.62 0.15
CA LYS A 82 9.68 5.79 -0.71
C LYS A 82 10.83 4.82 -0.43
N PRO A 83 11.25 4.66 0.82
CA PRO A 83 12.36 3.73 1.08
C PRO A 83 12.00 2.29 0.72
N ARG A 84 10.75 1.89 0.94
CA ARG A 84 10.31 0.54 0.60
C ARG A 84 10.30 0.34 -0.90
N ALA A 85 9.80 1.33 -1.64
CA ALA A 85 9.79 1.26 -3.09
C ALA A 85 11.20 1.14 -3.64
N LYS A 86 12.13 1.93 -3.10
CA LYS A 86 13.52 1.88 -3.54
C LYS A 86 14.15 0.52 -3.24
N ALA A 87 13.86 -0.04 -2.08
CA ALA A 87 14.41 -1.34 -1.71
C ALA A 87 13.88 -2.44 -2.62
N ILE A 88 12.59 -2.40 -2.94
CA ILE A 88 11.98 -3.36 -3.83
C ILE A 88 12.60 -3.24 -5.22
N PHE A 89 12.76 -2.03 -5.69
CA PHE A 89 13.34 -1.77 -7.01
C PHE A 89 14.77 -2.28 -7.10
N ARG A 90 15.56 -2.04 -6.05
CA ARG A 90 16.94 -2.55 -6.00
C ARG A 90 16.98 -4.06 -6.07
N ARG A 91 16.08 -4.71 -5.36
CA ARG A 91 16.00 -6.17 -5.38
C ARG A 91 15.64 -6.67 -6.77
N THR A 92 14.67 -6.02 -7.39
CA THR A 92 14.27 -6.38 -8.75
C THR A 92 15.44 -6.28 -9.71
N ARG A 93 16.17 -5.19 -9.65
CA ARG A 93 17.32 -5.00 -10.53
C ARG A 93 18.41 -6.02 -10.28
N ALA A 94 18.63 -6.35 -9.01
CA ALA A 94 19.63 -7.36 -8.67
C ALA A 94 19.26 -8.72 -9.25
N LEU A 95 17.99 -9.09 -9.16
CA LEU A 95 17.53 -10.36 -9.69
C LEU A 95 17.63 -10.38 -11.22
N GLU A 96 17.29 -9.28 -11.87
CA GLU A 96 17.43 -9.18 -13.31
C GLU A 96 18.88 -9.35 -13.76
N ARG A 97 19.82 -8.74 -13.02
CA ARG A 97 21.23 -8.86 -13.33
C ARG A 97 21.71 -10.30 -13.16
N ILE A 98 21.32 -10.92 -12.05
CA ILE A 98 21.68 -12.30 -11.79
C ILE A 98 21.14 -13.21 -12.89
N ALA A 99 19.90 -12.98 -13.29
CA ALA A 99 19.28 -13.79 -14.33
C ALA A 99 20.02 -13.63 -15.66
N ARG A 100 20.40 -12.40 -16.00
CA ARG A 100 21.13 -12.18 -17.24
C ARG A 100 22.48 -12.90 -17.25
N GLU A 101 23.17 -12.87 -16.11
CA GLU A 101 24.48 -13.49 -16.02
C GLU A 101 24.42 -14.99 -16.03
N LYS A 102 23.44 -15.55 -15.35
CA LYS A 102 23.38 -17.00 -15.19
C LYS A 102 22.53 -17.70 -16.24
N PHE A 103 21.53 -17.02 -16.75
CA PHE A 103 20.55 -17.65 -17.64
C PHE A 103 20.32 -16.86 -18.91
N SER A 104 21.38 -16.25 -19.43
CA SER A 104 21.25 -15.37 -20.58
C SER A 104 20.61 -16.04 -21.79
N ARG A 105 20.92 -17.31 -22.03
CA ARG A 105 20.33 -18.04 -23.15
C ARG A 105 18.84 -18.21 -22.97
N GLN A 106 18.42 -18.55 -21.74
CA GLN A 106 17.02 -18.77 -21.46
C GLN A 106 16.22 -17.48 -21.54
N ILE A 107 16.85 -16.38 -21.13
CA ILE A 107 16.21 -15.08 -21.25
C ILE A 107 15.98 -14.74 -22.70
N LYS A 108 16.98 -15.01 -23.56
CA LYS A 108 16.85 -14.74 -24.98
C LYS A 108 15.76 -15.59 -25.62
N LEU A 109 15.49 -16.74 -25.05
CA LEU A 109 14.42 -17.61 -25.54
C LEU A 109 13.04 -17.22 -25.01
N GLY A 110 12.95 -16.13 -24.27
CA GLY A 110 11.68 -15.63 -23.79
C GLY A 110 11.23 -16.20 -22.46
N LEU A 111 12.14 -16.80 -21.73
CA LEU A 111 11.79 -17.35 -20.42
C LEU A 111 11.45 -16.26 -19.42
N VAL A 112 12.11 -15.12 -19.51
CA VAL A 112 11.87 -13.97 -18.65
C VAL A 112 11.56 -12.78 -19.51
N GLU A 113 10.49 -12.09 -19.18
CA GLU A 113 10.06 -10.93 -19.93
C GLU A 113 10.63 -9.67 -19.38
#